data_dfcb05f05139159afeada7a08968ca90
#
_entry.id   dfcb05f05139159afeada7a08968ca90
#
_cell.length_a   1.000
_cell.length_b   1.000
_cell.length_c   1.000
_cell.angle_alpha   90.00
_cell.angle_beta   90.00
_cell.angle_gamma   90.00
#
_symmetry.space_group_name_H-M   'P 1'
#
loop_
_entity.id
_entity.type
_entity.pdbx_description
1 polymer ?
#
loop_
_entity_poly.entity_id
_entity_poly.type
_entity_poly.pdbx_seq_one_letter_code
_entity_poly.pdbx_strand_id
1 'polypeptide(L)'
;ERSLKRLRTDYVDIMQLHGAPVADVDSGRLVDALEEMRSQGKVRWIGHSTSGGDLSVFTKRGDFDVFQIPYSGLERSNEDRIAKAAGAGMGTIIRGGVAQGEPGESSRGIEDRWIPWQAAQLDELRADGEPPTAFMLRLTLAHPHVSTTIVGSQSLEHIRQNAEAARRGPLAKDL
;
A
#
# COMPACT_ATOMS: atom_id res chain seq x y z
N GLU A 1 -13.80 -14.70 -14.18
CA GLU A 1 -15.19 -14.57 -14.63
C GLU A 1 -16.16 -14.21 -13.49
N ARG A 2 -16.16 -14.97 -12.36
CA ARG A 2 -17.09 -14.70 -11.24
C ARG A 2 -16.90 -13.29 -10.64
N SER A 3 -15.65 -12.82 -10.50
CA SER A 3 -15.34 -11.47 -9.98
C SER A 3 -15.86 -10.39 -10.92
N LEU A 4 -15.64 -10.51 -12.22
CA LEU A 4 -16.12 -9.55 -13.22
C LEU A 4 -17.65 -9.45 -13.21
N LYS A 5 -18.35 -10.61 -13.17
CA LYS A 5 -19.82 -10.63 -13.04
C LYS A 5 -20.30 -9.91 -11.77
N ARG A 6 -19.64 -10.11 -10.62
CA ARG A 6 -19.98 -9.47 -9.36
C ARG A 6 -19.72 -7.96 -9.39
N LEU A 7 -18.64 -7.53 -10.03
CA LEU A 7 -18.27 -6.13 -10.19
C LEU A 7 -19.08 -5.45 -11.31
N ARG A 8 -19.81 -6.21 -12.13
CA ARG A 8 -20.56 -5.73 -13.30
C ARG A 8 -19.69 -4.97 -14.29
N THR A 9 -18.55 -5.56 -14.62
CA THR A 9 -17.57 -5.02 -15.56
C THR A 9 -16.96 -6.14 -16.39
N ASP A 10 -16.41 -5.80 -17.55
CA ASP A 10 -15.74 -6.75 -18.43
C ASP A 10 -14.25 -6.88 -18.13
N TYR A 11 -13.68 -5.95 -17.37
CA TYR A 11 -12.26 -5.96 -16.98
C TYR A 11 -12.03 -5.39 -15.58
N VAL A 12 -10.83 -5.62 -15.06
CA VAL A 12 -10.28 -4.92 -13.89
C VAL A 12 -8.97 -4.24 -14.29
N ASP A 13 -8.66 -3.10 -13.68
CA ASP A 13 -7.43 -2.40 -13.98
C ASP A 13 -6.23 -3.17 -13.46
N ILE A 14 -6.29 -3.66 -12.23
CA ILE A 14 -5.18 -4.40 -11.61
C ILE A 14 -5.67 -5.72 -11.04
N MET A 15 -4.99 -6.81 -11.39
CA MET A 15 -5.14 -8.11 -10.74
C MET A 15 -3.84 -8.48 -10.03
N GLN A 16 -3.95 -8.84 -8.73
CA GLN A 16 -2.76 -9.08 -7.91
C GLN A 16 -2.73 -10.50 -7.36
N LEU A 17 -1.56 -11.13 -7.37
CA LEU A 17 -1.27 -12.25 -6.49
C LEU A 17 -1.21 -11.73 -5.04
N HIS A 18 -1.59 -12.56 -4.08
CA HIS A 18 -1.60 -12.20 -2.68
C HIS A 18 -0.69 -13.11 -1.87
N GLY A 19 0.53 -12.65 -1.61
CA GLY A 19 1.49 -13.34 -0.77
C GLY A 19 2.05 -14.64 -1.36
N ALA A 20 1.98 -14.83 -2.68
CA ALA A 20 2.60 -15.98 -3.32
C ALA A 20 4.13 -15.89 -3.16
N PRO A 21 4.80 -16.89 -2.54
CA PRO A 21 6.24 -16.86 -2.39
C PRO A 21 6.96 -17.05 -3.73
N VAL A 22 8.24 -16.69 -3.78
CA VAL A 22 9.06 -16.82 -5.00
C VAL A 22 8.98 -18.23 -5.57
N ALA A 23 9.07 -19.26 -4.74
CA ALA A 23 9.03 -20.65 -5.20
C ALA A 23 7.75 -21.03 -5.94
N ASP A 24 6.60 -20.47 -5.54
CA ASP A 24 5.32 -20.74 -6.23
C ASP A 24 5.23 -19.97 -7.57
N VAL A 25 5.79 -18.76 -7.61
CA VAL A 25 5.84 -17.94 -8.83
C VAL A 25 6.86 -18.51 -9.82
N ASP A 26 7.97 -19.10 -9.36
CA ASP A 26 9.01 -19.71 -10.19
C ASP A 26 8.50 -20.83 -11.10
N SER A 27 7.39 -21.45 -10.75
CA SER A 27 6.74 -22.45 -11.62
C SER A 27 6.23 -21.84 -12.95
N GLY A 28 6.16 -20.50 -13.05
CA GLY A 28 5.62 -19.75 -14.19
C GLY A 28 4.09 -19.71 -14.25
N ARG A 29 3.42 -20.76 -13.78
CA ARG A 29 1.98 -20.96 -13.94
C ARG A 29 1.10 -19.81 -13.45
N LEU A 30 1.50 -19.15 -12.37
CA LEU A 30 0.76 -18.00 -11.81
C LEU A 30 0.88 -16.76 -12.68
N VAL A 31 2.09 -16.47 -13.17
CA VAL A 31 2.34 -15.34 -14.07
C VAL A 31 1.67 -15.60 -15.42
N ASP A 32 1.83 -16.80 -15.99
CA ASP A 32 1.20 -17.20 -17.25
C ASP A 32 -0.33 -17.03 -17.18
N ALA A 33 -0.96 -17.42 -16.07
CA ALA A 33 -2.39 -17.25 -15.88
C ALA A 33 -2.82 -15.77 -15.83
N LEU A 34 -2.01 -14.89 -15.23
CA LEU A 34 -2.27 -13.45 -15.23
C LEU A 34 -2.08 -12.84 -16.62
N GLU A 35 -1.03 -13.24 -17.35
CA GLU A 35 -0.79 -12.79 -18.72
C GLU A 35 -1.90 -13.27 -19.68
N GLU A 36 -2.39 -14.49 -19.50
CA GLU A 36 -3.55 -14.97 -20.27
C GLU A 36 -4.80 -14.10 -20.01
N MET A 37 -5.05 -13.70 -18.74
CA MET A 37 -6.15 -12.78 -18.44
C MET A 37 -5.90 -11.39 -19.05
N ARG A 38 -4.65 -10.93 -19.12
CA ARG A 38 -4.27 -9.67 -19.79
C ARG A 38 -4.52 -9.78 -21.30
N SER A 39 -4.09 -10.84 -21.93
CA SER A 39 -4.27 -11.07 -23.39
C SER A 39 -5.74 -11.13 -23.80
N GLN A 40 -6.61 -11.63 -22.91
CA GLN A 40 -8.06 -11.64 -23.06
C GLN A 40 -8.73 -10.29 -22.77
N GLY A 41 -7.98 -9.25 -22.46
CA GLY A 41 -8.49 -7.92 -22.11
C GLY A 41 -9.24 -7.83 -20.77
N LYS A 42 -9.19 -8.87 -19.94
CA LYS A 42 -9.87 -8.93 -18.64
C LYS A 42 -9.09 -8.22 -17.53
N VAL A 43 -7.80 -8.02 -17.71
CA VAL A 43 -6.89 -7.36 -16.77
C VAL A 43 -5.99 -6.42 -17.57
N ARG A 44 -5.79 -5.20 -17.09
CA ARG A 44 -4.87 -4.24 -17.72
C ARG A 44 -3.44 -4.40 -17.21
N TRP A 45 -3.30 -4.49 -15.89
CA TRP A 45 -2.01 -4.55 -15.19
C TRP A 45 -2.00 -5.72 -14.22
N ILE A 46 -0.87 -6.42 -14.17
CA ILE A 46 -0.67 -7.51 -13.21
C ILE A 46 0.19 -7.05 -12.05
N GLY A 47 -0.13 -7.52 -10.86
CA GLY A 47 0.55 -7.08 -9.65
C GLY A 47 0.78 -8.17 -8.63
N HIS A 48 1.50 -7.81 -7.58
CA HIS A 48 1.75 -8.69 -6.47
C HIS A 48 1.72 -7.95 -5.13
N SER A 49 0.93 -8.43 -4.19
CA SER A 49 0.96 -7.98 -2.80
C SER A 49 2.03 -8.77 -2.05
N THR A 50 3.17 -8.14 -1.78
CA THR A 50 4.35 -8.79 -1.20
C THR A 50 5.18 -7.81 -0.35
N SER A 51 6.27 -8.28 0.26
CA SER A 51 7.17 -7.49 1.09
C SER A 51 8.54 -8.14 1.23
N GLY A 52 9.48 -7.45 1.88
CA GLY A 52 10.78 -8.01 2.24
C GLY A 52 11.61 -8.50 1.06
N GLY A 53 12.24 -9.66 1.24
CA GLY A 53 13.14 -10.26 0.25
C GLY A 53 12.46 -10.59 -1.08
N ASP A 54 11.25 -11.13 -1.03
CA ASP A 54 10.47 -11.51 -2.20
C ASP A 54 10.18 -10.31 -3.10
N LEU A 55 9.83 -9.15 -2.50
CA LEU A 55 9.67 -7.90 -3.25
C LEU A 55 10.92 -7.54 -4.04
N SER A 56 12.11 -7.70 -3.43
CA SER A 56 13.38 -7.41 -4.11
C SER A 56 13.65 -8.37 -5.27
N VAL A 57 13.29 -9.64 -5.13
CA VAL A 57 13.43 -10.63 -6.21
C VAL A 57 12.51 -10.28 -7.38
N PHE A 58 11.22 -10.07 -7.12
CA PHE A 58 10.24 -9.75 -8.16
C PHE A 58 10.52 -8.40 -8.85
N THR A 59 11.01 -7.39 -8.09
CA THR A 59 11.44 -6.12 -8.69
C THR A 59 12.56 -6.31 -9.71
N LYS A 60 13.54 -7.17 -9.43
CA LYS A 60 14.65 -7.46 -10.35
C LYS A 60 14.20 -8.25 -11.59
N ARG A 61 13.21 -9.12 -11.42
CA ARG A 61 12.71 -9.98 -12.51
C ARG A 61 11.82 -9.21 -13.49
N GLY A 62 11.08 -8.23 -12.99
CA GLY A 62 10.14 -7.46 -13.82
C GLY A 62 8.87 -8.20 -14.20
N ASP A 63 8.46 -9.21 -13.43
CA ASP A 63 7.27 -10.04 -13.72
C ASP A 63 5.96 -9.29 -13.50
N PHE A 64 5.97 -8.18 -12.74
CA PHE A 64 4.78 -7.46 -12.31
C PHE A 64 4.87 -5.97 -12.61
N ASP A 65 3.75 -5.37 -12.98
CA ASP A 65 3.64 -3.93 -13.23
C ASP A 65 3.43 -3.12 -11.94
N VAL A 66 2.84 -3.77 -10.91
CA VAL A 66 2.40 -3.08 -9.68
C VAL A 66 2.69 -3.95 -8.46
N PHE A 67 3.19 -3.33 -7.40
CA PHE A 67 3.33 -3.95 -6.08
C PHE A 67 2.44 -3.30 -5.04
N GLN A 68 1.79 -4.13 -4.21
CA GLN A 68 1.13 -3.68 -2.99
C GLN A 68 2.01 -4.02 -1.78
N ILE A 69 2.51 -2.99 -1.09
CA ILE A 69 3.62 -3.09 -0.14
C ILE A 69 3.17 -2.53 1.22
N PRO A 70 3.49 -3.21 2.35
CA PRO A 70 3.29 -2.61 3.67
C PRO A 70 4.28 -1.47 3.90
N TYR A 71 3.77 -0.31 4.28
CA TYR A 71 4.56 0.86 4.63
C TYR A 71 3.71 1.89 5.37
N SER A 72 4.32 2.59 6.31
CA SER A 72 3.80 3.80 6.93
C SER A 72 4.98 4.61 7.48
N GLY A 73 4.74 5.82 7.99
CA GLY A 73 5.77 6.57 8.69
C GLY A 73 6.36 5.84 9.91
N LEU A 74 5.64 4.88 10.49
CA LEU A 74 6.09 4.07 11.63
C LEU A 74 6.62 2.68 11.23
N GLU A 75 6.33 2.21 10.02
CA GLU A 75 6.77 0.92 9.48
C GLU A 75 7.54 1.17 8.17
N ARG A 76 8.85 1.36 8.27
CA ARG A 76 9.71 1.80 7.17
C ARG A 76 10.59 0.70 6.57
N SER A 77 10.42 -0.55 6.97
CA SER A 77 11.29 -1.67 6.58
C SER A 77 11.35 -1.91 5.06
N ASN A 78 10.36 -1.44 4.29
CA ASN A 78 10.30 -1.56 2.84
C ASN A 78 10.61 -0.26 2.08
N GLU A 79 11.03 0.80 2.73
CA GLU A 79 11.24 2.12 2.12
C GLU A 79 12.16 2.09 0.89
N ASP A 80 13.35 1.53 1.05
CA ASP A 80 14.32 1.37 -0.05
C ASP A 80 13.78 0.48 -1.18
N ARG A 81 12.96 -0.52 -0.84
CA ARG A 81 12.35 -1.44 -1.82
C ARG A 81 11.28 -0.75 -2.63
N ILE A 82 10.49 0.14 -2.00
CA ILE A 82 9.51 1.00 -2.68
C ILE A 82 10.24 1.87 -3.70
N ALA A 83 11.33 2.53 -3.30
CA ALA A 83 12.13 3.37 -4.19
C ALA A 83 12.70 2.57 -5.38
N LYS A 84 13.19 1.36 -5.13
CA LYS A 84 13.72 0.47 -6.19
C LYS A 84 12.64 0.00 -7.15
N ALA A 85 11.47 -0.38 -6.65
CA ALA A 85 10.34 -0.79 -7.49
C ALA A 85 9.86 0.37 -8.38
N ALA A 86 9.68 1.55 -7.81
CA ALA A 86 9.31 2.75 -8.56
C ALA A 86 10.39 3.15 -9.59
N GLY A 87 11.67 3.07 -9.21
CA GLY A 87 12.81 3.32 -10.12
C GLY A 87 12.89 2.33 -11.27
N ALA A 88 12.35 1.13 -11.12
CA ALA A 88 12.19 0.14 -12.17
C ALA A 88 10.90 0.34 -13.01
N GLY A 89 10.13 1.41 -12.78
CA GLY A 89 8.91 1.74 -13.52
C GLY A 89 7.64 1.07 -13.00
N MET A 90 7.70 0.42 -11.85
CA MET A 90 6.55 -0.29 -11.27
C MET A 90 5.70 0.62 -10.40
N GLY A 91 4.37 0.46 -10.45
CA GLY A 91 3.44 1.14 -9.57
C GLY A 91 3.56 0.63 -8.14
N THR A 92 3.42 1.52 -7.15
CA THR A 92 3.52 1.20 -5.74
C THR A 92 2.22 1.56 -5.02
N ILE A 93 1.50 0.56 -4.53
CA ILE A 93 0.30 0.71 -3.72
C ILE A 93 0.68 0.40 -2.27
N ILE A 94 0.44 1.32 -1.37
CA ILE A 94 0.75 1.10 0.04
C ILE A 94 -0.46 0.51 0.77
N ARG A 95 -0.21 -0.49 1.61
CA ARG A 95 -1.15 -0.99 2.62
C ARG A 95 -0.62 -0.69 4.01
N GLY A 96 -1.53 -0.45 4.95
CA GLY A 96 -1.15 -0.09 6.32
C GLY A 96 -0.65 1.35 6.48
N GLY A 97 -0.94 2.24 5.52
CA GLY A 97 -0.46 3.61 5.50
C GLY A 97 -0.90 4.50 6.67
N VAL A 98 -1.86 4.05 7.48
CA VAL A 98 -2.27 4.71 8.74
C VAL A 98 -1.86 3.90 9.98
N ALA A 99 -0.82 3.05 9.86
CA ALA A 99 -0.31 2.19 10.94
C ALA A 99 -1.38 1.31 11.62
N GLN A 100 -2.45 0.96 10.88
CA GLN A 100 -3.64 0.19 11.32
C GLN A 100 -4.57 0.90 12.31
N GLY A 101 -4.52 2.22 12.43
CA GLY A 101 -5.32 3.02 13.34
C GLY A 101 -4.59 3.39 14.62
N GLU A 102 -5.20 4.25 15.43
CA GLU A 102 -4.62 4.69 16.70
C GLU A 102 -4.72 3.62 17.79
N PRO A 103 -3.80 3.63 18.79
CA PRO A 103 -3.95 2.80 19.98
C PRO A 103 -5.27 3.08 20.70
N GLY A 104 -5.90 2.02 21.20
CA GLY A 104 -7.18 2.13 21.92
C GLY A 104 -8.43 2.15 21.01
N GLU A 105 -8.31 2.45 19.73
CA GLU A 105 -9.43 2.39 18.76
C GLU A 105 -9.59 1.01 18.11
N SER A 106 -8.59 0.16 18.19
CA SER A 106 -8.63 -1.19 17.64
C SER A 106 -8.35 -2.23 18.71
N SER A 107 -9.11 -3.33 18.71
CA SER A 107 -8.92 -4.48 19.59
C SER A 107 -7.71 -5.36 19.22
N ARG A 108 -6.77 -4.88 18.41
CA ARG A 108 -5.76 -5.71 17.73
C ARG A 108 -4.33 -5.62 18.30
N GLY A 109 -4.12 -5.02 19.48
CA GLY A 109 -2.78 -4.95 20.09
C GLY A 109 -1.74 -4.26 19.21
N ILE A 110 -2.08 -3.05 18.75
CA ILE A 110 -1.19 -2.26 17.88
C ILE A 110 -0.37 -1.21 18.63
N GLU A 111 -0.46 -1.19 19.95
CA GLU A 111 0.20 -0.21 20.82
C GLU A 111 1.70 -0.12 20.51
N ASP A 112 2.38 -1.27 20.38
CA ASP A 112 3.81 -1.32 20.10
C ASP A 112 4.20 -0.66 18.77
N ARG A 113 3.28 -0.62 17.80
CA ARG A 113 3.52 0.01 16.50
C ARG A 113 3.60 1.53 16.59
N TRP A 114 3.02 2.10 17.65
CA TRP A 114 3.00 3.55 17.88
C TRP A 114 4.12 4.02 18.83
N ILE A 115 4.95 3.11 19.36
CA ILE A 115 6.15 3.48 20.13
C ILE A 115 7.05 4.47 19.36
N PRO A 116 7.36 4.27 18.06
CA PRO A 116 8.15 5.24 17.29
C PRO A 116 7.48 6.61 17.16
N TRP A 117 6.15 6.71 17.22
CA TRP A 117 5.42 7.97 17.21
C TRP A 117 5.81 8.84 18.38
N GLN A 118 5.77 8.27 19.59
CA GLN A 118 6.15 8.98 20.83
C GLN A 118 7.64 9.30 20.85
N ALA A 119 8.48 8.34 20.45
CA ALA A 119 9.92 8.54 20.42
C ALA A 119 10.36 9.65 19.44
N ALA A 120 9.65 9.82 18.34
CA ALA A 120 9.89 10.86 17.36
C ALA A 120 9.13 12.18 17.63
N GLN A 121 8.36 12.25 18.72
CA GLN A 121 7.57 13.42 19.13
C GLN A 121 6.65 13.94 18.00
N LEU A 122 6.05 13.04 17.20
CA LEU A 122 5.28 13.41 16.02
C LEU A 122 4.01 14.21 16.34
N ASP A 123 3.55 14.21 17.59
CA ASP A 123 2.45 15.07 18.02
C ASP A 123 2.79 16.56 17.90
N GLU A 124 4.05 16.94 18.06
CA GLU A 124 4.51 18.34 17.96
C GLU A 124 4.48 18.86 16.52
N LEU A 125 4.47 17.97 15.53
CA LEU A 125 4.46 18.30 14.11
C LEU A 125 3.05 18.37 13.51
N ARG A 126 2.04 17.92 14.25
CA ARG A 126 0.65 17.93 13.77
C ARG A 126 0.05 19.34 13.84
N ALA A 127 -0.81 19.65 12.89
CA ALA A 127 -1.64 20.84 13.00
C ALA A 127 -2.67 20.67 14.15
N ASP A 128 -3.08 21.80 14.74
CA ASP A 128 -4.10 21.79 15.79
C ASP A 128 -5.38 21.07 15.32
N GLY A 129 -5.82 20.11 16.12
CA GLY A 129 -7.02 19.30 15.83
C GLY A 129 -6.84 18.27 14.72
N GLU A 130 -5.66 18.08 14.14
CA GLU A 130 -5.42 17.03 13.14
C GLU A 130 -5.32 15.66 13.83
N PRO A 131 -6.17 14.66 13.46
CA PRO A 131 -6.06 13.32 14.01
C PRO A 131 -4.70 12.68 13.69
N PRO A 132 -4.09 11.90 14.60
CA PRO A 132 -2.82 11.21 14.35
C PRO A 132 -2.83 10.33 13.10
N THR A 133 -3.95 9.63 12.83
CA THR A 133 -4.11 8.82 11.61
C THR A 133 -4.14 9.66 10.34
N ALA A 134 -4.72 10.87 10.38
CA ALA A 134 -4.72 11.79 9.24
C ALA A 134 -3.31 12.30 8.94
N PHE A 135 -2.56 12.69 9.98
CA PHE A 135 -1.15 13.06 9.86
C PHE A 135 -0.32 11.89 9.30
N MET A 136 -0.51 10.67 9.86
CA MET A 136 0.18 9.46 9.40
C MET A 136 -0.09 9.17 7.92
N LEU A 137 -1.34 9.34 7.45
CA LEU A 137 -1.69 9.17 6.05
C LEU A 137 -0.94 10.16 5.17
N ARG A 138 -0.89 11.43 5.57
CA ARG A 138 -0.18 12.48 4.84
C ARG A 138 1.34 12.26 4.85
N LEU A 139 1.90 11.77 5.97
CA LEU A 139 3.31 11.36 6.07
C LEU A 139 3.61 10.19 5.11
N THR A 140 2.74 9.19 5.05
CA THR A 140 2.87 8.08 4.10
C THR A 140 2.83 8.56 2.65
N LEU A 141 1.94 9.49 2.32
CA LEU A 141 1.81 10.09 0.99
C LEU A 141 2.98 11.03 0.63
N ALA A 142 3.74 11.51 1.62
CA ALA A 142 4.92 12.34 1.38
C ALA A 142 6.11 11.55 0.81
N HIS A 143 6.09 10.23 0.88
CA HIS A 143 7.15 9.40 0.29
C HIS A 143 7.12 9.53 -1.25
N PRO A 144 8.22 9.98 -1.90
CA PRO A 144 8.22 10.40 -3.31
C PRO A 144 7.93 9.26 -4.30
N HIS A 145 8.07 8.01 -3.86
CA HIS A 145 7.88 6.81 -4.67
C HIS A 145 6.61 6.03 -4.32
N VAL A 146 5.71 6.61 -3.55
CA VAL A 146 4.37 6.05 -3.30
C VAL A 146 3.41 6.55 -4.37
N SER A 147 2.86 5.63 -5.16
CA SER A 147 1.86 5.99 -6.18
C SER A 147 0.49 6.24 -5.55
N THR A 148 0.11 5.40 -4.59
CA THR A 148 -1.16 5.52 -3.86
C THR A 148 -1.14 4.66 -2.59
N THR A 149 -2.13 4.86 -1.72
CA THR A 149 -2.34 4.02 -0.53
C THR A 149 -3.78 3.57 -0.42
N ILE A 150 -3.99 2.38 0.11
CA ILE A 150 -5.32 1.89 0.47
C ILE A 150 -5.51 2.01 1.98
N VAL A 151 -6.66 2.55 2.36
CA VAL A 151 -7.10 2.63 3.75
C VAL A 151 -8.51 2.05 3.85
N GLY A 152 -8.75 1.22 4.84
CA GLY A 152 -10.05 0.60 5.11
C GLY A 152 -10.53 0.93 6.51
N SER A 153 -11.84 1.21 6.66
CA SER A 153 -12.48 1.39 7.96
C SER A 153 -13.93 0.94 7.90
N GLN A 154 -14.47 0.54 9.03
CA GLN A 154 -15.91 0.32 9.23
C GLN A 154 -16.64 1.59 9.72
N SER A 155 -15.89 2.65 10.08
CA SER A 155 -16.41 3.94 10.49
C SER A 155 -16.51 4.89 9.31
N LEU A 156 -17.69 5.43 9.03
CA LEU A 156 -17.89 6.48 8.03
C LEU A 156 -17.10 7.74 8.37
N GLU A 157 -16.94 8.03 9.66
CA GLU A 157 -16.16 9.19 10.13
C GLU A 157 -14.67 9.02 9.75
N HIS A 158 -14.09 7.86 10.03
CA HIS A 158 -12.70 7.59 9.63
C HIS A 158 -12.51 7.64 8.11
N ILE A 159 -13.50 7.19 7.33
CA ILE A 159 -13.44 7.30 5.85
C ILE A 159 -13.43 8.77 5.42
N ARG A 160 -14.25 9.63 6.03
CA ARG A 160 -14.28 11.08 5.75
C ARG A 160 -12.96 11.74 6.13
N GLN A 161 -12.44 11.44 7.31
CA GLN A 161 -11.14 11.97 7.79
C GLN A 161 -10.00 11.56 6.87
N ASN A 162 -9.95 10.30 6.44
CA ASN A 162 -8.96 9.81 5.48
C ASN A 162 -9.08 10.51 4.11
N ALA A 163 -10.30 10.72 3.62
CA ALA A 163 -10.54 11.44 2.37
C ALA A 163 -10.11 12.90 2.49
N GLU A 164 -10.37 13.55 3.61
CA GLU A 164 -9.96 14.94 3.85
C GLU A 164 -8.43 15.05 3.99
N ALA A 165 -7.78 14.13 4.70
CA ALA A 165 -6.33 14.05 4.78
C ALA A 165 -5.70 13.91 3.39
N ALA A 166 -6.26 13.04 2.53
CA ALA A 166 -5.79 12.87 1.17
C ALA A 166 -5.98 14.15 0.31
N ARG A 167 -7.07 14.91 0.50
CA ARG A 167 -7.29 16.20 -0.17
C ARG A 167 -6.28 17.27 0.26
N ARG A 168 -5.92 17.30 1.52
CA ARG A 168 -4.87 18.19 2.03
C ARG A 168 -3.49 17.88 1.42
N GLY A 169 -3.33 16.67 0.90
CA GLY A 169 -2.11 16.23 0.26
C GLY A 169 -1.02 15.79 1.24
N PRO A 170 0.16 15.44 0.72
CA PRO A 170 1.30 15.01 1.53
C PRO A 170 1.77 16.12 2.47
N LEU A 171 2.53 15.73 3.50
CA LEU A 171 3.25 16.70 4.33
C LEU A 171 4.30 17.43 3.49
N ALA A 172 4.63 18.65 3.88
CA ALA A 172 5.71 19.41 3.27
C ALA A 172 7.05 18.69 3.49
N LYS A 173 8.01 18.88 2.56
CA LYS A 173 9.30 18.18 2.58
C LYS A 173 10.27 18.69 3.66
N ASP A 174 9.99 19.83 4.23
CA ASP A 174 10.76 20.54 5.23
C ASP A 174 10.24 20.33 6.67
N LEU A 175 9.29 19.43 6.84
CA LEU A 175 8.80 18.92 8.10
C LEU A 175 9.59 17.67 8.47
#